data_4d03d7c4108e1c990b8dcb72b4e70765
#
_entry.id   4d03d7c4108e1c990b8dcb72b4e70765
#
_cell.length_a   1.000
_cell.length_b   1.000
_cell.length_c   1.000
_cell.angle_alpha   90.00
_cell.angle_beta   90.00
_cell.angle_gamma   90.00
#
_symmetry.space_group_name_H-M   'P 1'
#
loop_
_entity.id
_entity.type
_entity.pdbx_description
1 polymer ?
#
loop_
_entity_poly.entity_id
_entity_poly.type
_entity_poly.pdbx_seq_one_letter_code
_entity_poly.pdbx_strand_id
1 'polypeptide(L)'
;MVSVFFCLLWLVGLGWAVAEYYAGKPDKIPEKTNIEKKTEEKEGLHIVALGDSLTRGTGDETGKGYVGVLMEEIKEKSKQDVTLTNLGISGQRSDQLKQQVQQTEVKRQIQTADMVLVTMGGNDLFRGGQGLVEFDPAGIEAIKKKFLENMNVIFQQIRTSNPDANVFFIGLYNPFIELEAGKEMSKVVRHWNYQSAELSATYPKIVFVPTFDLFELKVNDYLYTDKFHPNTKGYRLIAERVASLLTW
;
A
#
# COMPACT_ATOMS: atom_id res chain seq x y z
N MET A 1 -8.92 51.25 45.54
CA MET A 1 -7.47 51.46 45.29
C MET A 1 -6.82 50.31 44.53
N VAL A 2 -7.21 49.07 44.73
CA VAL A 2 -6.61 47.92 44.03
C VAL A 2 -6.83 47.95 42.51
N SER A 3 -8.03 48.38 42.04
CA SER A 3 -8.36 48.44 40.59
C SER A 3 -7.49 49.44 39.81
N VAL A 4 -7.13 50.58 40.41
CA VAL A 4 -6.31 51.61 39.75
C VAL A 4 -4.88 51.12 39.57
N PHE A 5 -4.36 50.33 40.52
CA PHE A 5 -3.02 49.76 40.46
C PHE A 5 -2.91 48.74 39.32
N PHE A 6 -3.91 47.88 39.14
CA PHE A 6 -3.93 46.94 38.03
C PHE A 6 -4.06 47.61 36.66
N CYS A 7 -4.83 48.70 36.55
CA CYS A 7 -4.92 49.47 35.30
C CYS A 7 -3.57 50.14 34.94
N LEU A 8 -2.83 50.61 35.92
CA LEU A 8 -1.50 51.18 35.67
C LEU A 8 -0.49 50.14 35.23
N LEU A 9 -0.50 48.94 35.82
CA LEU A 9 0.36 47.83 35.37
C LEU A 9 0.04 47.40 33.94
N TRP A 10 -1.24 47.38 33.56
CA TRP A 10 -1.66 47.09 32.19
C TRP A 10 -1.18 48.13 31.17
N LEU A 11 -1.27 49.39 31.52
CA LEU A 11 -0.80 50.52 30.69
C LEU A 11 0.72 50.48 30.51
N VAL A 12 1.47 50.15 31.55
CA VAL A 12 2.94 50.01 31.47
C VAL A 12 3.32 48.83 30.59
N GLY A 13 2.64 47.68 30.74
CA GLY A 13 2.87 46.50 29.90
C GLY A 13 2.53 46.72 28.43
N LEU A 14 1.41 47.43 28.15
CA LEU A 14 1.03 47.80 26.80
C LEU A 14 2.02 48.78 26.18
N GLY A 15 2.46 49.78 26.95
CA GLY A 15 3.47 50.74 26.51
C GLY A 15 4.80 50.09 26.16
N TRP A 16 5.23 49.10 26.94
CA TRP A 16 6.44 48.34 26.64
C TRP A 16 6.27 47.54 25.36
N ALA A 17 5.19 46.77 25.20
CA ALA A 17 4.93 45.96 23.99
C ALA A 17 4.87 46.85 22.74
N VAL A 18 4.25 48.02 22.80
CA VAL A 18 4.22 48.97 21.68
C VAL A 18 5.60 49.56 21.41
N ALA A 19 6.38 49.90 22.43
CA ALA A 19 7.74 50.39 22.25
C ALA A 19 8.66 49.32 21.62
N GLU A 20 8.54 48.08 22.02
CA GLU A 20 9.29 46.97 21.46
C GLU A 20 8.89 46.69 20.00
N TYR A 21 7.59 46.81 19.68
CA TYR A 21 7.09 46.70 18.30
C TYR A 21 7.65 47.80 17.37
N TYR A 22 7.76 49.05 17.83
CA TYR A 22 8.32 50.16 17.03
C TYR A 22 9.83 50.30 17.12
N ALA A 23 10.48 49.80 18.17
CA ALA A 23 11.92 49.83 18.35
C ALA A 23 12.60 48.57 17.79
N GLY A 24 11.83 47.54 17.39
CA GLY A 24 12.33 46.32 16.75
C GLY A 24 13.12 46.68 15.50
N LYS A 25 14.44 46.49 15.55
CA LYS A 25 15.30 46.59 14.37
C LYS A 25 14.72 45.66 13.32
N PRO A 26 14.62 46.07 12.05
CA PRO A 26 14.24 45.13 11.01
C PRO A 26 15.19 43.95 11.10
N ASP A 27 14.64 42.77 11.44
CA ASP A 27 15.38 41.53 11.38
C ASP A 27 16.06 41.49 10.01
N LYS A 28 17.38 41.40 10.00
CA LYS A 28 18.13 41.13 8.80
C LYS A 28 17.50 39.85 8.19
N ILE A 29 16.81 40.03 7.06
CA ILE A 29 16.40 38.87 6.24
C ILE A 29 17.60 37.98 6.19
N PRO A 30 17.56 36.74 6.71
CA PRO A 30 18.69 35.85 6.60
C PRO A 30 18.98 35.73 5.12
N GLU A 31 20.19 36.16 4.73
CA GLU A 31 20.75 35.95 3.40
C GLU A 31 20.44 34.49 3.05
N LYS A 32 19.81 34.24 1.89
CA LYS A 32 19.52 32.90 1.42
C LYS A 32 20.80 32.08 1.57
N THR A 33 20.97 31.48 2.72
CA THR A 33 21.88 30.37 2.85
C THR A 33 21.41 29.39 1.79
N ASN A 34 22.24 29.17 0.79
CA ASN A 34 22.13 28.00 -0.05
C ASN A 34 21.99 26.83 0.91
N ILE A 35 20.74 26.41 1.13
CA ILE A 35 20.48 25.11 1.66
C ILE A 35 20.96 24.19 0.53
N GLU A 36 22.27 23.88 0.57
CA GLU A 36 22.70 22.63 -0.01
C GLU A 36 21.65 21.65 0.49
N LYS A 37 20.86 21.12 -0.42
CA LYS A 37 20.06 19.93 -0.15
C LYS A 37 21.08 18.91 0.36
N LYS A 38 21.30 18.92 1.68
CA LYS A 38 21.86 17.78 2.35
C LYS A 38 20.88 16.68 1.95
N THR A 39 21.22 15.89 0.98
CA THR A 39 20.61 14.60 0.72
C THR A 39 20.79 13.92 2.08
N GLU A 40 19.76 13.98 2.92
CA GLU A 40 19.69 13.09 4.07
C GLU A 40 19.83 11.72 3.43
N GLU A 41 20.97 11.08 3.64
CA GLU A 41 21.13 9.68 3.31
C GLU A 41 19.94 9.00 3.99
N LYS A 42 19.02 8.50 3.19
CA LYS A 42 17.79 7.86 3.64
C LYS A 42 18.27 6.64 4.42
N GLU A 43 18.38 6.76 5.74
CA GLU A 43 18.74 5.63 6.58
C GLU A 43 17.57 4.65 6.55
N GLY A 44 17.72 3.58 5.76
CA GLY A 44 16.78 2.48 5.67
C GLY A 44 15.75 2.54 4.53
N LEU A 45 15.12 1.41 4.28
CA LEU A 45 14.09 1.19 3.26
C LEU A 45 12.70 1.41 3.86
N HIS A 46 11.89 2.27 3.25
CA HIS A 46 10.49 2.46 3.66
C HIS A 46 9.54 1.72 2.71
N ILE A 47 8.80 0.76 3.26
CA ILE A 47 7.79 -0.02 2.55
C ILE A 47 6.40 0.47 2.94
N VAL A 48 5.57 0.76 1.94
CA VAL A 48 4.14 1.01 2.11
C VAL A 48 3.35 -0.15 1.52
N ALA A 49 2.52 -0.80 2.31
CA ALA A 49 1.68 -1.90 1.86
C ALA A 49 0.20 -1.45 1.81
N LEU A 50 -0.40 -1.54 0.63
CA LEU A 50 -1.78 -1.20 0.33
C LEU A 50 -2.53 -2.48 -0.05
N GLY A 51 -3.82 -2.54 0.22
CA GLY A 51 -4.62 -3.66 -0.26
C GLY A 51 -5.60 -4.22 0.76
N ASP A 52 -5.92 -5.47 0.59
CA ASP A 52 -7.01 -6.16 1.29
C ASP A 52 -6.53 -7.00 2.48
N SER A 53 -7.26 -8.07 2.77
CA SER A 53 -6.94 -9.02 3.84
C SER A 53 -5.61 -9.74 3.66
N LEU A 54 -5.12 -9.91 2.42
CA LEU A 54 -3.81 -10.51 2.17
C LEU A 54 -2.68 -9.57 2.69
N THR A 55 -2.78 -8.28 2.42
CA THR A 55 -1.85 -7.28 2.96
C THR A 55 -1.94 -7.18 4.49
N ARG A 56 -3.13 -7.41 5.08
CA ARG A 56 -3.29 -7.49 6.54
C ARG A 56 -2.69 -8.77 7.15
N GLY A 57 -2.46 -9.81 6.36
CA GLY A 57 -1.97 -11.10 6.84
C GLY A 57 -3.05 -12.00 7.45
N THR A 58 -4.31 -11.83 7.01
CA THR A 58 -5.43 -12.67 7.49
C THR A 58 -5.16 -14.14 7.17
N GLY A 59 -5.29 -15.03 8.17
CA GLY A 59 -5.00 -16.47 8.03
C GLY A 59 -3.58 -16.88 8.40
N ASP A 60 -2.67 -15.91 8.60
CA ASP A 60 -1.33 -16.20 9.12
C ASP A 60 -1.33 -16.26 10.64
N GLU A 61 -1.05 -17.43 11.20
CA GLU A 61 -0.99 -17.64 12.65
C GLU A 61 0.12 -16.81 13.34
N THR A 62 1.14 -16.41 12.59
CA THR A 62 2.22 -15.55 13.10
C THR A 62 1.86 -14.07 13.07
N GLY A 63 0.80 -13.70 12.36
CA GLY A 63 0.36 -12.32 12.17
C GLY A 63 1.26 -11.46 11.27
N LYS A 64 2.31 -12.03 10.68
CA LYS A 64 3.26 -11.31 9.81
C LYS A 64 2.72 -11.09 8.40
N GLY A 65 1.96 -12.07 7.87
CA GLY A 65 1.58 -12.12 6.48
C GLY A 65 2.79 -12.11 5.53
N TYR A 66 2.56 -11.98 4.23
CA TYR A 66 3.68 -11.91 3.27
C TYR A 66 4.52 -10.65 3.46
N VAL A 67 3.92 -9.56 3.90
CA VAL A 67 4.61 -8.28 4.08
C VAL A 67 5.65 -8.37 5.18
N GLY A 68 5.29 -8.95 6.33
CA GLY A 68 6.23 -9.11 7.44
C GLY A 68 7.34 -10.10 7.13
N VAL A 69 7.03 -11.22 6.45
CA VAL A 69 8.05 -12.19 6.01
C VAL A 69 9.01 -11.54 5.00
N LEU A 70 8.49 -10.79 4.03
CA LEU A 70 9.32 -10.07 3.06
C LEU A 70 10.24 -9.04 3.73
N MET A 71 9.71 -8.30 4.72
CA MET A 71 10.51 -7.34 5.48
C MET A 71 11.68 -8.00 6.21
N GLU A 72 11.45 -9.16 6.83
CA GLU A 72 12.51 -9.95 7.48
C GLU A 72 13.57 -10.39 6.47
N GLU A 73 13.16 -10.87 5.31
CA GLU A 73 14.06 -11.32 4.24
C GLU A 73 14.89 -10.16 3.66
N ILE A 74 14.28 -8.99 3.45
CA ILE A 74 14.97 -7.78 3.01
C ILE A 74 16.02 -7.37 4.05
N LYS A 75 15.64 -7.30 5.31
CA LYS A 75 16.53 -6.91 6.40
C LYS A 75 17.73 -7.86 6.53
N GLU A 76 17.51 -9.16 6.37
CA GLU A 76 18.59 -10.16 6.44
C GLU A 76 19.58 -10.02 5.27
N LYS A 77 19.07 -9.81 4.04
CA LYS A 77 19.88 -9.76 2.82
C LYS A 77 20.57 -8.42 2.60
N SER A 78 19.85 -7.31 2.79
CA SER A 78 20.37 -5.96 2.54
C SER A 78 21.15 -5.38 3.72
N LYS A 79 20.95 -5.89 4.94
CA LYS A 79 21.46 -5.34 6.20
C LYS A 79 21.05 -3.88 6.46
N GLN A 80 20.03 -3.40 5.74
CA GLN A 80 19.46 -2.07 5.93
C GLN A 80 18.32 -2.12 6.94
N ASP A 81 18.09 -1.01 7.62
CA ASP A 81 16.87 -0.87 8.39
C ASP A 81 15.65 -0.80 7.46
N VAL A 82 14.59 -1.48 7.84
CA VAL A 82 13.36 -1.55 7.06
C VAL A 82 12.21 -1.07 7.93
N THR A 83 11.51 -0.06 7.45
CA THR A 83 10.27 0.44 8.08
C THR A 83 9.06 0.06 7.22
N LEU A 84 7.95 -0.27 7.89
CA LEU A 84 6.72 -0.69 7.23
C LEU A 84 5.55 0.18 7.67
N THR A 85 4.84 0.74 6.68
CA THR A 85 3.51 1.30 6.86
C THR A 85 2.48 0.39 6.20
N ASN A 86 1.80 -0.45 7.00
CA ASN A 86 0.77 -1.36 6.48
C ASN A 86 -0.61 -0.69 6.55
N LEU A 87 -1.15 -0.34 5.38
CA LEU A 87 -2.44 0.33 5.18
C LEU A 87 -3.51 -0.61 4.61
N GLY A 88 -3.29 -1.92 4.63
CA GLY A 88 -4.26 -2.92 4.16
C GLY A 88 -5.54 -2.91 4.99
N ILE A 89 -6.68 -3.13 4.34
CA ILE A 89 -8.02 -3.16 4.96
C ILE A 89 -8.71 -4.46 4.55
N SER A 90 -9.02 -5.33 5.52
CA SER A 90 -9.72 -6.61 5.24
C SER A 90 -11.04 -6.37 4.52
N GLY A 91 -11.32 -7.18 3.47
CA GLY A 91 -12.51 -7.05 2.65
C GLY A 91 -12.51 -5.91 1.63
N GLN A 92 -11.41 -5.14 1.55
CA GLN A 92 -11.32 -3.99 0.65
C GLN A 92 -11.42 -4.40 -0.82
N ARG A 93 -12.18 -3.64 -1.60
CA ARG A 93 -12.29 -3.74 -3.06
C ARG A 93 -11.58 -2.56 -3.73
N SER A 94 -11.38 -2.71 -5.05
CA SER A 94 -10.65 -1.73 -5.87
C SER A 94 -11.27 -0.33 -5.86
N ASP A 95 -12.60 -0.20 -5.77
CA ASP A 95 -13.28 1.09 -5.67
C ASP A 95 -12.97 1.82 -4.34
N GLN A 96 -12.79 1.08 -3.27
CA GLN A 96 -12.44 1.60 -1.95
C GLN A 96 -10.93 1.95 -1.88
N LEU A 97 -10.04 1.10 -2.42
CA LEU A 97 -8.61 1.40 -2.50
C LEU A 97 -8.37 2.67 -3.35
N LYS A 98 -9.12 2.84 -4.45
CA LYS A 98 -9.08 4.06 -5.27
C LYS A 98 -9.39 5.32 -4.46
N GLN A 99 -10.33 5.26 -3.51
CA GLN A 99 -10.63 6.36 -2.60
C GLN A 99 -9.52 6.54 -1.55
N GLN A 100 -8.99 5.44 -1.02
CA GLN A 100 -7.94 5.44 0.00
C GLN A 100 -6.66 6.13 -0.49
N VAL A 101 -6.19 5.83 -1.71
CA VAL A 101 -4.97 6.44 -2.26
C VAL A 101 -5.10 7.94 -2.55
N GLN A 102 -6.32 8.48 -2.51
CA GLN A 102 -6.57 9.92 -2.65
C GLN A 102 -6.48 10.68 -1.32
N GLN A 103 -6.48 9.98 -0.19
CA GLN A 103 -6.38 10.60 1.14
C GLN A 103 -5.01 11.24 1.34
N THR A 104 -4.98 12.43 1.93
CA THR A 104 -3.74 13.20 2.14
C THR A 104 -2.68 12.42 2.87
N GLU A 105 -3.06 11.71 3.94
CA GLU A 105 -2.11 10.92 4.73
C GLU A 105 -1.54 9.73 3.92
N VAL A 106 -2.38 9.03 3.16
CA VAL A 106 -1.93 7.91 2.32
C VAL A 106 -0.97 8.40 1.23
N LYS A 107 -1.27 9.54 0.59
CA LYS A 107 -0.37 10.18 -0.37
C LYS A 107 0.98 10.51 0.25
N ARG A 108 0.97 11.06 1.47
CA ARG A 108 2.20 11.38 2.20
C ARG A 108 3.05 10.15 2.47
N GLN A 109 2.44 9.02 2.86
CA GLN A 109 3.16 7.76 3.05
C GLN A 109 3.74 7.25 1.72
N ILE A 110 2.96 7.28 0.63
CA ILE A 110 3.44 6.87 -0.70
C ILE A 110 4.61 7.76 -1.17
N GLN A 111 4.57 9.06 -0.90
CA GLN A 111 5.62 10.01 -1.31
C GLN A 111 7.01 9.65 -0.75
N THR A 112 7.05 9.07 0.44
CA THR A 112 8.31 8.72 1.11
C THR A 112 8.70 7.24 0.92
N ALA A 113 7.85 6.44 0.27
CA ALA A 113 8.09 5.03 0.07
C ALA A 113 9.21 4.76 -0.96
N ASP A 114 10.06 3.80 -0.67
CA ASP A 114 11.00 3.20 -1.64
C ASP A 114 10.30 2.07 -2.40
N MET A 115 9.39 1.39 -1.71
CA MET A 115 8.63 0.26 -2.22
C MET A 115 7.17 0.37 -1.84
N VAL A 116 6.28 0.10 -2.79
CA VAL A 116 4.84 -0.02 -2.55
C VAL A 116 4.39 -1.44 -2.92
N LEU A 117 3.78 -2.13 -1.97
CA LEU A 117 3.18 -3.45 -2.17
C LEU A 117 1.67 -3.30 -2.31
N VAL A 118 1.05 -3.97 -3.29
CA VAL A 118 -0.39 -3.88 -3.53
C VAL A 118 -0.99 -5.27 -3.71
N THR A 119 -1.98 -5.63 -2.88
CA THR A 119 -2.88 -6.78 -3.13
C THR A 119 -4.28 -6.24 -3.40
N MET A 120 -4.91 -6.66 -4.49
CA MET A 120 -6.27 -6.24 -4.80
C MET A 120 -6.90 -7.14 -5.86
N GLY A 121 -8.21 -7.29 -5.80
CA GLY A 121 -9.00 -7.96 -6.81
C GLY A 121 -9.70 -9.23 -6.31
N GLY A 122 -9.21 -9.88 -5.24
CA GLY A 122 -9.86 -11.04 -4.68
C GLY A 122 -11.30 -10.76 -4.22
N ASN A 123 -11.51 -9.64 -3.54
CA ASN A 123 -12.86 -9.24 -3.11
C ASN A 123 -13.73 -8.70 -4.25
N ASP A 124 -13.13 -8.15 -5.31
CA ASP A 124 -13.87 -7.76 -6.52
C ASP A 124 -14.40 -8.99 -7.24
N LEU A 125 -13.54 -9.99 -7.49
CA LEU A 125 -13.85 -11.18 -8.24
C LEU A 125 -14.73 -12.17 -7.47
N PHE A 126 -14.32 -12.52 -6.24
CA PHE A 126 -14.92 -13.62 -5.51
C PHE A 126 -16.11 -13.21 -4.62
N ARG A 127 -16.27 -11.92 -4.31
CA ARG A 127 -17.36 -11.38 -3.48
C ARG A 127 -17.61 -12.17 -2.20
N GLY A 128 -16.54 -12.53 -1.48
CA GLY A 128 -16.66 -13.35 -0.28
C GLY A 128 -17.15 -14.78 -0.54
N GLY A 129 -16.93 -15.33 -1.74
CA GLY A 129 -17.37 -16.67 -2.15
C GLY A 129 -18.71 -16.72 -2.87
N GLN A 130 -19.50 -15.63 -2.90
CA GLN A 130 -20.78 -15.60 -3.61
C GLN A 130 -20.63 -15.76 -5.14
N GLY A 131 -19.52 -15.30 -5.71
CA GLY A 131 -19.20 -15.47 -7.14
C GLY A 131 -19.00 -16.91 -7.59
N LEU A 132 -18.96 -17.88 -6.66
CA LEU A 132 -18.85 -19.32 -6.95
C LEU A 132 -20.20 -19.99 -7.19
N VAL A 133 -21.28 -19.41 -6.64
CA VAL A 133 -22.62 -20.03 -6.69
C VAL A 133 -23.32 -19.73 -8.02
N GLU A 134 -22.99 -18.59 -8.64
CA GLU A 134 -23.54 -18.16 -9.92
C GLU A 134 -22.39 -17.78 -10.86
N PHE A 135 -21.84 -18.76 -11.58
CA PHE A 135 -20.82 -18.49 -12.58
C PHE A 135 -21.45 -17.81 -13.80
N ASP A 136 -21.42 -16.48 -13.79
CA ASP A 136 -21.87 -15.64 -14.90
C ASP A 136 -20.65 -15.01 -15.63
N PRO A 137 -20.25 -15.52 -16.81
CA PRO A 137 -19.13 -14.98 -17.57
C PRO A 137 -19.30 -13.51 -17.95
N ALA A 138 -20.50 -13.05 -18.28
CA ALA A 138 -20.76 -11.66 -18.65
C ALA A 138 -20.62 -10.72 -17.44
N GLY A 139 -21.15 -11.12 -16.30
CA GLY A 139 -20.97 -10.41 -15.04
C GLY A 139 -19.50 -10.32 -14.62
N ILE A 140 -18.74 -11.42 -14.78
CA ILE A 140 -17.30 -11.45 -14.48
C ILE A 140 -16.53 -10.44 -15.37
N GLU A 141 -16.84 -10.39 -16.67
CA GLU A 141 -16.20 -9.42 -17.56
C GLU A 141 -16.49 -7.96 -17.18
N ALA A 142 -17.74 -7.66 -16.79
CA ALA A 142 -18.11 -6.32 -16.33
C ALA A 142 -17.36 -5.94 -15.05
N ILE A 143 -17.27 -6.87 -14.10
CA ILE A 143 -16.53 -6.68 -12.84
C ILE A 143 -15.04 -6.44 -13.13
N LYS A 144 -14.43 -7.28 -13.98
CA LYS A 144 -13.01 -7.16 -14.37
C LYS A 144 -12.72 -5.83 -15.05
N LYS A 145 -13.56 -5.40 -15.99
CA LYS A 145 -13.42 -4.09 -16.62
C LYS A 145 -13.41 -2.97 -15.58
N LYS A 146 -14.36 -2.99 -14.64
CA LYS A 146 -14.45 -1.99 -13.59
C LYS A 146 -13.24 -2.01 -12.65
N PHE A 147 -12.77 -3.21 -12.30
CA PHE A 147 -11.55 -3.40 -11.54
C PHE A 147 -10.34 -2.77 -12.23
N LEU A 148 -10.11 -3.07 -13.51
CA LEU A 148 -8.98 -2.50 -14.27
C LEU A 148 -9.05 -0.98 -14.39
N GLU A 149 -10.25 -0.40 -14.58
CA GLU A 149 -10.46 1.06 -14.54
C GLU A 149 -10.04 1.64 -13.18
N ASN A 150 -10.42 0.99 -12.08
CA ASN A 150 -10.04 1.43 -10.74
C ASN A 150 -8.52 1.30 -10.53
N MET A 151 -7.92 0.17 -10.92
CA MET A 151 -6.47 -0.06 -10.78
C MET A 151 -5.66 0.95 -11.61
N ASN A 152 -6.15 1.31 -12.81
CA ASN A 152 -5.52 2.35 -13.62
C ASN A 152 -5.45 3.69 -12.87
N VAL A 153 -6.53 4.10 -12.21
CA VAL A 153 -6.55 5.32 -11.39
C VAL A 153 -5.62 5.18 -10.17
N ILE A 154 -5.59 4.02 -9.52
CA ILE A 154 -4.71 3.75 -8.36
C ILE A 154 -3.25 3.88 -8.78
N PHE A 155 -2.84 3.23 -9.86
CA PHE A 155 -1.47 3.29 -10.37
C PHE A 155 -1.07 4.72 -10.78
N GLN A 156 -1.97 5.45 -11.44
CA GLN A 156 -1.76 6.85 -11.77
C GLN A 156 -1.55 7.71 -10.49
N GLN A 157 -2.36 7.51 -9.46
CA GLN A 157 -2.21 8.24 -8.20
C GLN A 157 -0.91 7.90 -7.46
N ILE A 158 -0.52 6.62 -7.45
CA ILE A 158 0.77 6.21 -6.86
C ILE A 158 1.93 6.88 -7.62
N ARG A 159 1.93 6.83 -8.96
CA ARG A 159 2.99 7.47 -9.80
C ARG A 159 3.02 8.97 -9.67
N THR A 160 1.85 9.62 -9.56
CA THR A 160 1.75 11.07 -9.32
C THR A 160 2.31 11.46 -7.96
N SER A 161 2.07 10.63 -6.93
CA SER A 161 2.56 10.87 -5.58
C SER A 161 4.06 10.55 -5.46
N ASN A 162 4.52 9.50 -6.13
CA ASN A 162 5.91 9.04 -6.09
C ASN A 162 6.30 8.39 -7.43
N PRO A 163 7.03 9.10 -8.31
CA PRO A 163 7.48 8.54 -9.57
C PRO A 163 8.59 7.49 -9.40
N ASP A 164 9.27 7.46 -8.25
CA ASP A 164 10.50 6.70 -8.06
C ASP A 164 10.33 5.36 -7.34
N ALA A 165 9.30 5.21 -6.50
CA ALA A 165 9.06 3.97 -5.78
C ALA A 165 8.89 2.77 -6.72
N ASN A 166 9.46 1.62 -6.37
CA ASN A 166 9.12 0.36 -7.01
C ASN A 166 7.78 -0.13 -6.49
N VAL A 167 6.85 -0.46 -7.39
CA VAL A 167 5.52 -0.97 -7.02
C VAL A 167 5.42 -2.43 -7.42
N PHE A 168 5.06 -3.29 -6.47
CA PHE A 168 4.80 -4.71 -6.71
C PHE A 168 3.31 -4.97 -6.55
N PHE A 169 2.66 -5.28 -7.64
CA PHE A 169 1.25 -5.63 -7.66
C PHE A 169 1.08 -7.15 -7.68
N ILE A 170 0.65 -7.70 -6.56
CA ILE A 170 0.53 -9.14 -6.33
C ILE A 170 -0.75 -9.64 -7.00
N GLY A 171 -0.60 -10.58 -7.91
CA GLY A 171 -1.70 -11.20 -8.65
C GLY A 171 -2.53 -12.16 -7.79
N LEU A 172 -3.62 -12.64 -8.36
CA LEU A 172 -4.52 -13.58 -7.70
C LEU A 172 -4.06 -15.03 -7.89
N TYR A 173 -4.22 -15.83 -6.84
CA TYR A 173 -4.27 -17.30 -6.93
C TYR A 173 -5.74 -17.76 -6.98
N ASN A 174 -5.98 -19.02 -7.32
CA ASN A 174 -7.30 -19.62 -7.28
C ASN A 174 -7.45 -20.51 -6.02
N PRO A 175 -8.15 -20.05 -4.96
CA PRO A 175 -8.35 -20.86 -3.76
C PRO A 175 -9.35 -22.01 -3.98
N PHE A 176 -10.08 -22.00 -5.09
CA PHE A 176 -11.18 -22.92 -5.40
C PHE A 176 -10.84 -23.96 -6.47
N ILE A 177 -9.56 -24.16 -6.74
CA ILE A 177 -9.10 -25.01 -7.86
C ILE A 177 -9.59 -26.46 -7.77
N GLU A 178 -9.81 -26.97 -6.55
CA GLU A 178 -10.26 -28.35 -6.32
C GLU A 178 -11.80 -28.50 -6.31
N LEU A 179 -12.55 -27.39 -6.42
CA LEU A 179 -14.01 -27.43 -6.51
C LEU A 179 -14.45 -27.78 -7.94
N GLU A 180 -15.71 -28.19 -8.10
CA GLU A 180 -16.33 -28.53 -9.38
C GLU A 180 -16.12 -27.43 -10.44
N ALA A 181 -16.35 -26.17 -10.08
CA ALA A 181 -16.10 -25.01 -10.94
C ALA A 181 -14.62 -24.59 -11.02
N GLY A 182 -13.71 -25.30 -10.38
CA GLY A 182 -12.30 -24.90 -10.21
C GLY A 182 -11.56 -24.69 -11.52
N LYS A 183 -11.84 -25.50 -12.56
CA LYS A 183 -11.24 -25.35 -13.89
C LYS A 183 -11.67 -24.05 -14.57
N GLU A 184 -12.96 -23.73 -14.53
CA GLU A 184 -13.48 -22.50 -15.13
C GLU A 184 -13.00 -21.28 -14.35
N MET A 185 -12.99 -21.35 -13.02
CA MET A 185 -12.44 -20.29 -12.18
C MET A 185 -10.93 -20.08 -12.45
N SER A 186 -10.18 -21.14 -12.70
CA SER A 186 -8.77 -21.04 -13.08
C SER A 186 -8.57 -20.27 -14.40
N LYS A 187 -9.43 -20.47 -15.39
CA LYS A 187 -9.39 -19.67 -16.63
C LYS A 187 -9.67 -18.20 -16.34
N VAL A 188 -10.68 -17.92 -15.51
CA VAL A 188 -11.03 -16.54 -15.11
C VAL A 188 -9.86 -15.87 -14.40
N VAL A 189 -9.27 -16.52 -13.39
CA VAL A 189 -8.15 -15.94 -12.61
C VAL A 189 -6.92 -15.72 -13.50
N ARG A 190 -6.60 -16.66 -14.39
CA ARG A 190 -5.47 -16.48 -15.33
C ARG A 190 -5.70 -15.31 -16.28
N HIS A 191 -6.91 -15.16 -16.80
CA HIS A 191 -7.23 -14.04 -17.68
C HIS A 191 -7.26 -12.70 -16.93
N TRP A 192 -7.75 -12.70 -15.69
CA TRP A 192 -7.69 -11.54 -14.78
C TRP A 192 -6.23 -11.10 -14.54
N ASN A 193 -5.38 -12.06 -14.17
CA ASN A 193 -3.96 -11.82 -13.94
C ASN A 193 -3.24 -11.32 -15.20
N TYR A 194 -3.55 -11.90 -16.36
CA TYR A 194 -3.00 -11.46 -17.63
C TYR A 194 -3.32 -9.99 -17.91
N GLN A 195 -4.58 -9.57 -17.78
CA GLN A 195 -4.96 -8.18 -18.00
C GLN A 195 -4.41 -7.24 -16.92
N SER A 196 -4.28 -7.72 -15.68
CA SER A 196 -3.62 -6.97 -14.61
C SER A 196 -2.13 -6.74 -14.89
N ALA A 197 -1.45 -7.74 -15.46
CA ALA A 197 -0.05 -7.62 -15.87
C ALA A 197 0.11 -6.64 -17.04
N GLU A 198 -0.75 -6.73 -18.07
CA GLU A 198 -0.77 -5.78 -19.20
C GLU A 198 -0.96 -4.33 -18.71
N LEU A 199 -1.92 -4.11 -17.80
CA LEU A 199 -2.12 -2.78 -17.21
C LEU A 199 -0.88 -2.31 -16.45
N SER A 200 -0.28 -3.18 -15.63
CA SER A 200 0.92 -2.86 -14.86
C SER A 200 2.08 -2.43 -15.76
N ALA A 201 2.26 -3.11 -16.89
CA ALA A 201 3.31 -2.84 -17.87
C ALA A 201 3.19 -1.46 -18.55
N THR A 202 2.03 -0.82 -18.51
CA THR A 202 1.85 0.54 -19.04
C THR A 202 2.44 1.63 -18.12
N TYR A 203 2.83 1.28 -16.89
CA TYR A 203 3.38 2.20 -15.93
C TYR A 203 4.86 1.89 -15.62
N PRO A 204 5.74 2.90 -15.56
CA PRO A 204 7.13 2.67 -15.17
C PRO A 204 7.22 2.19 -13.72
N LYS A 205 8.16 1.28 -13.44
CA LYS A 205 8.43 0.76 -12.10
C LYS A 205 7.21 0.11 -11.40
N ILE A 206 6.22 -0.38 -12.15
CA ILE A 206 5.16 -1.23 -11.63
C ILE A 206 5.35 -2.64 -12.18
N VAL A 207 5.58 -3.58 -11.28
CA VAL A 207 5.85 -4.99 -11.58
C VAL A 207 4.67 -5.81 -11.12
N PHE A 208 4.04 -6.55 -12.04
CA PHE A 208 3.07 -7.57 -11.69
C PHE A 208 3.78 -8.81 -11.14
N VAL A 209 3.34 -9.31 -9.98
CA VAL A 209 3.90 -10.47 -9.30
C VAL A 209 2.94 -11.65 -9.44
N PRO A 210 3.21 -12.64 -10.29
CA PRO A 210 2.34 -13.78 -10.46
C PRO A 210 2.38 -14.67 -9.22
N THR A 211 1.22 -15.16 -8.78
CA THR A 211 1.08 -16.06 -7.63
C THR A 211 0.22 -17.27 -7.92
N PHE A 212 -0.42 -17.33 -9.10
CA PHE A 212 -1.33 -18.42 -9.47
C PHE A 212 -0.64 -19.78 -9.40
N ASP A 213 0.56 -19.88 -9.96
CA ASP A 213 1.38 -21.09 -10.01
C ASP A 213 1.81 -21.60 -8.63
N LEU A 214 1.98 -20.70 -7.67
CA LEU A 214 2.40 -21.06 -6.30
C LEU A 214 1.37 -21.96 -5.59
N PHE A 215 0.10 -21.78 -5.91
CA PHE A 215 -1.01 -22.49 -5.26
C PHE A 215 -1.60 -23.61 -6.13
N GLU A 216 -1.27 -23.66 -7.42
CA GLU A 216 -1.96 -24.52 -8.41
C GLU A 216 -1.93 -26.00 -8.07
N LEU A 217 -0.79 -26.52 -7.61
CA LEU A 217 -0.59 -27.96 -7.40
C LEU A 217 -1.00 -28.46 -6.01
N LYS A 218 -1.02 -27.58 -5.00
CA LYS A 218 -1.23 -27.97 -3.59
C LYS A 218 -1.97 -26.87 -2.83
N VAL A 219 -3.07 -26.39 -3.38
CA VAL A 219 -3.80 -25.23 -2.80
C VAL A 219 -4.16 -25.45 -1.34
N ASN A 220 -4.62 -26.64 -0.95
CA ASN A 220 -5.04 -26.95 0.41
C ASN A 220 -3.88 -26.93 1.44
N ASP A 221 -2.64 -27.17 1.02
CA ASP A 221 -1.47 -27.12 1.89
C ASP A 221 -1.12 -25.68 2.29
N TYR A 222 -1.57 -24.71 1.50
CA TYR A 222 -1.20 -23.29 1.61
C TYR A 222 -2.33 -22.39 2.03
N LEU A 223 -3.58 -22.92 2.18
CA LEU A 223 -4.71 -22.15 2.68
C LEU A 223 -4.94 -22.35 4.16
N TYR A 224 -5.47 -21.30 4.77
CA TYR A 224 -5.97 -21.32 6.14
C TYR A 224 -7.28 -22.13 6.24
N THR A 225 -7.80 -22.31 7.44
CA THR A 225 -9.01 -23.10 7.69
C THR A 225 -10.26 -22.59 6.96
N ASP A 226 -10.29 -21.32 6.61
CA ASP A 226 -11.38 -20.70 5.84
C ASP A 226 -11.36 -21.04 4.34
N LYS A 227 -10.34 -21.79 3.89
CA LYS A 227 -10.18 -22.25 2.50
C LYS A 227 -10.11 -21.10 1.48
N PHE A 228 -9.75 -19.92 1.93
CA PHE A 228 -9.67 -18.73 1.10
C PHE A 228 -8.36 -17.97 1.28
N HIS A 229 -8.01 -17.61 2.52
CA HIS A 229 -6.77 -16.90 2.80
C HIS A 229 -5.57 -17.85 2.87
N PRO A 230 -4.37 -17.39 2.53
CA PRO A 230 -3.16 -18.17 2.75
C PRO A 230 -2.92 -18.43 4.25
N ASN A 231 -2.40 -19.59 4.57
CA ASN A 231 -1.79 -19.85 5.87
C ASN A 231 -0.35 -19.33 5.91
N THR A 232 0.37 -19.52 7.01
CA THR A 232 1.77 -19.11 7.18
C THR A 232 2.68 -19.58 6.04
N LYS A 233 2.49 -20.82 5.54
CA LYS A 233 3.28 -21.35 4.42
C LYS A 233 2.93 -20.66 3.10
N GLY A 234 1.65 -20.42 2.83
CA GLY A 234 1.20 -19.73 1.64
C GLY A 234 1.69 -18.27 1.59
N TYR A 235 1.66 -17.58 2.72
CA TYR A 235 2.22 -16.22 2.82
C TYR A 235 3.73 -16.20 2.59
N ARG A 236 4.46 -17.21 3.06
CA ARG A 236 5.89 -17.32 2.78
C ARG A 236 6.18 -17.46 1.30
N LEU A 237 5.43 -18.30 0.55
CA LEU A 237 5.58 -18.40 -0.90
C LEU A 237 5.37 -17.08 -1.63
N ILE A 238 4.36 -16.30 -1.21
CA ILE A 238 4.12 -14.97 -1.78
C ILE A 238 5.31 -14.03 -1.49
N ALA A 239 5.80 -14.02 -0.25
CA ALA A 239 6.96 -13.20 0.15
C ALA A 239 8.22 -13.56 -0.67
N GLU A 240 8.55 -14.83 -0.76
CA GLU A 240 9.69 -15.34 -1.54
C GLU A 240 9.55 -14.97 -3.03
N ARG A 241 8.34 -15.02 -3.60
CA ARG A 241 8.09 -14.60 -4.98
C ARG A 241 8.35 -13.10 -5.17
N VAL A 242 7.91 -12.24 -4.25
CA VAL A 242 8.22 -10.79 -4.31
C VAL A 242 9.73 -10.59 -4.15
N ALA A 243 10.35 -11.24 -3.16
CA ALA A 243 11.78 -11.12 -2.90
C ALA A 243 12.65 -11.54 -4.10
N SER A 244 12.19 -12.54 -4.89
CA SER A 244 12.90 -12.99 -6.10
C SER A 244 12.97 -11.94 -7.21
N LEU A 245 12.17 -10.90 -7.13
CA LEU A 245 12.15 -9.79 -8.10
C LEU A 245 12.95 -8.56 -7.62
N LEU A 246 13.47 -8.62 -6.39
CA LEU A 246 14.30 -7.55 -5.84
C LEU A 246 15.76 -7.76 -6.26
N THR A 247 16.40 -6.69 -6.66
CA THR A 247 17.85 -6.64 -6.88
C THR A 247 18.52 -6.14 -5.61
N TRP A 248 19.37 -6.94 -5.04
CA TRP A 248 20.11 -6.67 -3.79
C TRP A 248 21.41 -5.93 -4.08
#